data_bb6b85a0a4003b5c11ea55335e9337e5
#
_entry.id   bb6b85a0a4003b5c11ea55335e9337e5
#
_cell.length_a   1.000
_cell.length_b   1.000
_cell.length_c   1.000
_cell.angle_alpha   90.00
_cell.angle_beta   90.00
_cell.angle_gamma   90.00
#
_symmetry.space_group_name_H-M   'P 1'
#
loop_
_entity.id
_entity.type
_entity.pdbx_description
1 polymer ?
#
loop_
_entity_poly.entity_id
_entity_poly.type
_entity_poly.pdbx_seq_one_letter_code
_entity_poly.pdbx_strand_id
1 'polypeptide(L)'
;MTGQDLHQLLLDKWGRSYDIQLRRFKDKILVQIMWKYLEQLSFPLSRDDYFEHLETVANYINGFGGIDQVRNYIINTKECPRIGKAICIPLELGERASEWMI
;
A
#
# COMPACT_ATOMS: atom_id res chain seq x y z
N MET A 1 -12.08 2.20 -2.31
CA MET A 1 -10.94 1.72 -3.12
C MET A 1 -10.87 0.21 -3.03
N THR A 2 -10.72 -0.42 -4.17
CA THR A 2 -10.54 -1.88 -4.27
C THR A 2 -9.07 -2.20 -4.54
N GLY A 3 -8.72 -3.49 -4.50
CA GLY A 3 -7.37 -3.92 -4.89
C GLY A 3 -7.07 -3.56 -6.33
N GLN A 4 -8.07 -3.65 -7.21
CA GLN A 4 -7.93 -3.26 -8.61
C GLN A 4 -7.64 -1.76 -8.75
N ASP A 5 -8.29 -0.93 -7.94
CA ASP A 5 -8.04 0.52 -7.93
C ASP A 5 -6.63 0.83 -7.45
N LEU A 6 -6.12 0.12 -6.43
CA LEU A 6 -4.74 0.25 -5.98
C LEU A 6 -3.77 -0.12 -7.09
N HIS A 7 -4.01 -1.24 -7.76
CA HIS A 7 -3.18 -1.68 -8.88
C HIS A 7 -3.10 -0.61 -9.96
N GLN A 8 -4.25 -0.05 -10.34
CA GLN A 8 -4.30 0.97 -11.37
C GLN A 8 -3.57 2.25 -10.94
N LEU A 9 -3.71 2.64 -9.68
CA LEU A 9 -3.03 3.80 -9.14
C LEU A 9 -1.50 3.64 -9.21
N LEU A 10 -1.00 2.46 -8.86
CA LEU A 10 0.44 2.16 -8.94
C LEU A 10 0.94 2.19 -10.38
N LEU A 11 0.18 1.60 -11.32
CA LEU A 11 0.53 1.61 -12.73
C LEU A 11 0.56 3.02 -13.31
N ASP A 12 -0.46 3.82 -12.97
CA ASP A 12 -0.54 5.21 -13.46
C ASP A 12 0.60 6.06 -12.96
N LYS A 13 1.05 5.83 -11.73
CA LYS A 13 2.14 6.63 -11.13
C LYS A 13 3.52 6.18 -11.58
N TRP A 14 3.79 4.87 -11.54
CA TRP A 14 5.15 4.36 -11.74
C TRP A 14 5.29 3.38 -12.90
N GLY A 15 4.20 2.98 -13.53
CA GLY A 15 4.22 2.01 -14.62
C GLY A 15 4.42 0.56 -14.16
N ARG A 16 4.42 0.30 -12.86
CA ARG A 16 4.61 -1.03 -12.28
C ARG A 16 3.70 -1.19 -11.08
N SER A 17 3.18 -2.40 -10.88
CA SER A 17 2.34 -2.71 -9.73
C SER A 17 3.22 -3.24 -8.60
N TYR A 18 3.72 -2.34 -7.78
CA TYR A 18 4.58 -2.67 -6.64
C TYR A 18 3.80 -3.36 -5.54
N ASP A 19 4.49 -4.19 -4.77
CA ASP A 19 3.92 -4.83 -3.59
C ASP A 19 3.65 -3.79 -2.51
N ILE A 20 2.53 -3.93 -1.82
CA ILE A 20 2.15 -3.04 -0.73
C ILE A 20 1.97 -3.89 0.52
N GLN A 21 2.58 -3.45 1.62
CA GLN A 21 2.46 -4.11 2.91
C GLN A 21 1.97 -3.11 3.95
N LEU A 22 1.24 -3.61 4.93
CA LEU A 22 0.82 -2.84 6.08
C LEU A 22 1.67 -3.24 7.28
N ARG A 23 2.20 -2.24 7.97
CA ARG A 23 2.97 -2.47 9.19
C ARG A 23 2.44 -1.62 10.32
N ARG A 24 2.37 -2.24 11.50
CA ARG A 24 2.00 -1.54 12.71
C ARG A 24 3.29 -1.17 13.45
N PHE A 25 3.44 0.11 13.75
CA PHE A 25 4.60 0.61 14.48
C PHE A 25 4.13 1.55 15.58
N LYS A 26 4.26 1.12 16.83
CA LYS A 26 3.74 1.85 17.98
C LYS A 26 2.25 2.14 17.80
N ASP A 27 1.87 3.41 17.75
CA ASP A 27 0.48 3.84 17.62
C ASP A 27 0.08 4.17 16.19
N LYS A 28 0.92 3.79 15.21
CA LYS A 28 0.69 4.17 13.81
C LYS A 28 0.61 2.94 12.91
N ILE A 29 -0.15 3.08 11.85
CA ILE A 29 -0.16 2.13 10.76
C ILE A 29 0.66 2.73 9.62
N LEU A 30 1.62 1.97 9.12
CA LEU A 30 2.43 2.37 7.98
C LEU A 30 2.03 1.56 6.75
N VAL A 31 1.74 2.25 5.66
CA VAL A 31 1.58 1.62 4.35
C VAL A 31 2.94 1.67 3.68
N GLN A 32 3.53 0.50 3.42
CA GLN A 32 4.84 0.41 2.79
C GLN A 32 4.70 -0.06 1.36
N ILE A 33 5.19 0.74 0.43
CA ILE A 33 5.25 0.36 -0.98
C ILE A 33 6.66 -0.17 -1.23
N MET A 34 6.73 -1.49 -1.41
CA MET A 34 7.99 -2.20 -1.56
C MET A 34 8.52 -2.08 -2.99
N TRP A 35 9.79 -2.41 -3.19
CA TRP A 35 10.43 -2.33 -4.50
C TRP A 35 10.15 -3.55 -5.39
N LYS A 36 9.60 -4.62 -4.85
CA LYS A 36 9.19 -5.79 -5.65
C LYS A 36 7.88 -5.50 -6.36
N TYR A 37 7.72 -6.00 -7.57
CA TYR A 37 6.53 -5.73 -8.36
C TYR A 37 6.07 -6.96 -9.13
N LEU A 38 4.77 -6.97 -9.47
CA LEU A 38 4.17 -8.02 -10.28
C LEU A 38 4.89 -8.12 -11.62
N GLU A 39 5.11 -9.34 -12.09
CA GLU A 39 5.83 -9.68 -13.32
C GLU A 39 7.36 -9.64 -13.20
N GLN A 40 7.91 -9.20 -12.08
CA GLN A 40 9.33 -9.35 -11.82
C GLN A 40 9.66 -10.85 -11.62
N LEU A 41 10.76 -11.32 -12.20
CA LEU A 41 11.12 -12.75 -12.15
C LEU A 41 11.24 -13.31 -10.73
N SER A 42 11.70 -12.49 -9.80
CA SER A 42 11.86 -12.90 -8.40
C SER A 42 10.64 -12.64 -7.53
N PHE A 43 9.53 -12.19 -8.13
CA PHE A 43 8.34 -11.88 -7.35
C PHE A 43 7.72 -13.16 -6.78
N PRO A 44 7.51 -13.23 -5.45
CA PRO A 44 7.14 -14.49 -4.79
C PRO A 44 5.69 -14.91 -4.95
N LEU A 45 4.82 -14.03 -5.41
CA LEU A 45 3.40 -14.29 -5.51
C LEU A 45 2.97 -14.51 -6.96
N SER A 46 2.00 -15.41 -7.18
CA SER A 46 1.32 -15.49 -8.46
C SER A 46 0.47 -14.24 -8.68
N ARG A 47 0.01 -14.03 -9.92
CA ARG A 47 -0.85 -12.88 -10.22
C ARG A 47 -2.12 -12.90 -9.39
N ASP A 48 -2.78 -14.06 -9.27
CA ASP A 48 -4.01 -14.19 -8.50
C ASP A 48 -3.78 -13.94 -7.01
N ASP A 49 -2.71 -14.47 -6.45
CA ASP A 49 -2.36 -14.27 -5.05
C ASP A 49 -2.02 -12.81 -4.76
N TYR A 50 -1.35 -12.15 -5.71
CA TYR A 50 -1.02 -10.73 -5.58
C TYR A 50 -2.28 -9.87 -5.55
N PHE A 51 -3.22 -10.10 -6.46
CA PHE A 51 -4.47 -9.34 -6.48
C PHE A 51 -5.33 -9.60 -5.24
N GLU A 52 -5.35 -10.82 -4.73
CA GLU A 52 -6.01 -11.14 -3.47
C GLU A 52 -5.36 -10.38 -2.31
N HIS A 53 -4.04 -10.33 -2.30
CA HIS A 53 -3.29 -9.55 -1.30
C HIS A 53 -3.62 -8.06 -1.38
N LEU A 54 -3.64 -7.47 -2.58
CA LEU A 54 -4.00 -6.07 -2.77
C LEU A 54 -5.43 -5.79 -2.30
N GLU A 55 -6.36 -6.70 -2.56
CA GLU A 55 -7.74 -6.54 -2.09
C GLU A 55 -7.81 -6.51 -0.57
N THR A 56 -7.05 -7.38 0.09
CA THR A 56 -6.95 -7.41 1.54
C THR A 56 -6.37 -6.09 2.07
N VAL A 57 -5.30 -5.60 1.46
CA VAL A 57 -4.68 -4.33 1.83
C VAL A 57 -5.66 -3.18 1.66
N ALA A 58 -6.37 -3.14 0.53
CA ALA A 58 -7.36 -2.10 0.25
C ALA A 58 -8.48 -2.11 1.29
N ASN A 59 -8.95 -3.29 1.68
CA ASN A 59 -9.99 -3.42 2.70
C ASN A 59 -9.53 -2.86 4.05
N TYR A 60 -8.29 -3.13 4.45
CA TYR A 60 -7.74 -2.58 5.69
C TYR A 60 -7.61 -1.06 5.62
N ILE A 61 -7.11 -0.52 4.50
CA ILE A 61 -6.98 0.93 4.33
C ILE A 61 -8.36 1.60 4.38
N ASN A 62 -9.37 0.99 3.75
CA ASN A 62 -10.75 1.47 3.82
C ASN A 62 -11.25 1.47 5.27
N GLY A 63 -11.00 0.39 6.01
CA GLY A 63 -11.42 0.27 7.40
C GLY A 63 -10.78 1.31 8.31
N PHE A 64 -9.51 1.66 8.04
CA PHE A 64 -8.81 2.70 8.80
C PHE A 64 -9.23 4.11 8.39
N GLY A 65 -9.95 4.29 7.28
CA GLY A 65 -10.29 5.61 6.75
C GLY A 65 -9.13 6.32 6.09
N GLY A 66 -8.11 5.58 5.65
CA GLY A 66 -6.86 6.15 5.11
C GLY A 66 -6.77 6.25 3.60
N ILE A 67 -7.85 5.99 2.87
CA ILE A 67 -7.83 5.93 1.41
C ILE A 67 -7.33 7.24 0.79
N ASP A 68 -7.88 8.38 1.23
CA ASP A 68 -7.50 9.67 0.67
C ASP A 68 -6.04 10.00 0.97
N GLN A 69 -5.57 9.65 2.16
CA GLN A 69 -4.17 9.86 2.55
C GLN A 69 -3.22 9.08 1.64
N VAL A 70 -3.53 7.81 1.40
CA VAL A 70 -2.72 6.94 0.53
C VAL A 70 -2.74 7.46 -0.90
N ARG A 71 -3.91 7.75 -1.44
CA ARG A 71 -4.07 8.23 -2.81
C ARG A 71 -3.31 9.53 -3.02
N ASN A 72 -3.50 10.49 -2.14
CA ASN A 72 -2.86 11.80 -2.27
C ASN A 72 -1.34 11.68 -2.14
N TYR A 73 -0.86 10.85 -1.23
CA TYR A 73 0.57 10.63 -1.08
C TYR A 73 1.18 10.07 -2.36
N ILE A 74 0.58 9.02 -2.92
CA ILE A 74 1.08 8.38 -4.14
C ILE A 74 1.06 9.36 -5.31
N ILE A 75 -0.02 10.11 -5.49
CA ILE A 75 -0.16 11.06 -6.58
C ILE A 75 0.88 12.19 -6.49
N ASN A 76 1.14 12.67 -5.28
CA ASN A 76 1.98 13.86 -5.08
C ASN A 76 3.45 13.56 -4.81
N THR A 77 3.82 12.33 -4.46
CA THR A 77 5.21 12.01 -4.15
C THR A 77 6.08 12.06 -5.41
N LYS A 78 7.31 12.51 -5.25
CA LYS A 78 8.32 12.48 -6.30
C LYS A 78 9.24 11.26 -6.18
N GLU A 79 9.04 10.47 -5.14
CA GLU A 79 9.86 9.28 -4.89
C GLU A 79 9.32 8.09 -5.66
N CYS A 80 10.19 7.11 -5.89
CA CYS A 80 9.87 5.83 -6.49
C CYS A 80 10.46 4.73 -5.61
N PRO A 81 9.76 3.59 -5.42
CA PRO A 81 10.35 2.48 -4.68
C PRO A 81 11.64 2.00 -5.32
N ARG A 82 12.67 1.77 -4.51
CA ARG A 82 14.00 1.31 -4.95
C ARG A 82 14.42 0.10 -4.16
N ILE A 83 15.29 -0.71 -4.73
CA ILE A 83 15.85 -1.88 -4.04
C ILE A 83 16.44 -1.46 -2.68
N GLY A 84 15.93 -2.06 -1.62
CA GLY A 84 16.35 -1.74 -0.27
C GLY A 84 15.70 -0.51 0.34
N LYS A 85 14.86 0.21 -0.41
CA LYS A 85 14.23 1.44 0.07
C LYS A 85 12.75 1.51 -0.31
N ALA A 86 11.90 1.11 0.61
CA ALA A 86 10.44 1.22 0.45
C ALA A 86 9.97 2.64 0.69
N ILE A 87 8.83 2.99 0.08
CA ILE A 87 8.12 4.23 0.41
C ILE A 87 7.20 3.92 1.58
N CYS A 88 7.29 4.69 2.65
CA CYS A 88 6.45 4.51 3.84
C CYS A 88 5.46 5.66 3.95
N ILE A 89 4.18 5.32 4.03
CA ILE A 89 3.10 6.30 4.19
C ILE A 89 2.50 6.13 5.58
N PRO A 90 2.76 7.05 6.53
CA PRO A 90 2.14 6.97 7.84
C PRO A 90 0.67 7.39 7.74
N LEU A 91 -0.22 6.56 8.28
CA LEU A 91 -1.64 6.88 8.32
C LEU A 91 -1.97 7.58 9.64
N GLU A 92 -2.66 8.70 9.55
CA GLU A 92 -3.18 9.40 10.70
C GLU A 92 -4.63 8.97 10.89
N LEU A 93 -4.86 8.18 11.93
CA LEU A 93 -6.16 7.54 12.16
C LEU A 93 -7.04 8.29 13.17
N GLY A 94 -6.50 9.31 13.82
CA GLY A 94 -7.22 10.06 14.84
C GLY A 94 -7.69 9.16 15.99
N GLU A 95 -8.88 9.43 16.52
CA GLU A 95 -9.45 8.65 17.61
C GLU A 95 -9.77 7.19 17.22
N ARG A 96 -9.98 6.93 15.93
CA ARG A 96 -10.24 5.59 15.45
C ARG A 96 -9.06 4.64 15.62
N ALA A 97 -7.87 5.18 15.76
CA ALA A 97 -6.66 4.39 15.93
C ALA A 97 -6.77 3.44 17.13
N SER A 98 -7.39 3.89 18.22
CA SER A 98 -7.52 3.08 19.42
C SER A 98 -8.42 1.87 19.23
N GLU A 99 -9.36 1.91 18.30
CA GLU A 99 -10.27 0.80 18.00
C GLU A 99 -9.59 -0.30 17.18
N TRP A 100 -8.62 0.07 16.35
CA TRP A 100 -7.98 -0.83 15.40
C TRP A 100 -6.62 -1.37 15.85
N MET A 101 -6.06 -0.79 16.90
CA MET A 101 -4.70 -1.11 17.37
C MET A 101 -4.67 -2.03 18.60
N ILE A 102 -5.74 -2.68 18.88
CA ILE A 102 -5.84 -3.58 20.03
C ILE A 102 -5.13 -4.89 19.74
#